data_21bc20822a6f59ec863a076b45c93219
#
_entry.id   21bc20822a6f59ec863a076b45c93219
#
_cell.length_a   1.000
_cell.length_b   1.000
_cell.length_c   1.000
_cell.angle_alpha   90.00
_cell.angle_beta   90.00
_cell.angle_gamma   90.00
#
_symmetry.space_group_name_H-M   'P 1'
#
loop_
_entity.id
_entity.type
_entity.pdbx_description
1 polymer ?
#
loop_
_entity_poly.entity_id
_entity_poly.type
_entity_poly.pdbx_seq_one_letter_code
_entity_poly.pdbx_strand_id
1 'polypeptide(L)'
;GRITEKEFQVQLADGLEPLLGHRPEIEDFGLLLFEALDPNPGMIDLIREVRRDGIRTSLLTNNVKEWEVKWRSMMPIDELFETVVDSAFVGCRKPDPRIYNLTLERVGLDPEECIFIDDMKINIDAANELGLHGVHFRETAQVRAEVHDLLA
;
A
#
# COMPACT_ATOMS: atom_id res chain seq x y z
N GLY A 1 -9.06 -7.09 -5.46
CA GLY A 1 -9.54 -8.20 -6.24
C GLY A 1 -10.99 -8.60 -6.06
N ARG A 2 -11.79 -7.83 -5.29
CA ARG A 2 -13.24 -8.12 -5.19
C ARG A 2 -14.06 -7.48 -6.30
N ILE A 3 -13.54 -6.42 -6.90
CA ILE A 3 -14.19 -5.66 -7.97
C ILE A 3 -13.20 -5.39 -9.09
N THR A 4 -13.73 -5.21 -10.30
CA THR A 4 -13.01 -4.74 -11.48
C THR A 4 -12.81 -3.22 -11.46
N GLU A 5 -11.94 -2.70 -12.32
CA GLU A 5 -11.80 -1.24 -12.50
C GLU A 5 -13.14 -0.58 -12.87
N LYS A 6 -13.91 -1.21 -13.76
CA LYS A 6 -15.22 -0.69 -14.17
C LYS A 6 -16.22 -0.62 -13.01
N GLU A 7 -16.27 -1.65 -12.16
CA GLU A 7 -17.11 -1.63 -10.96
C GLU A 7 -16.64 -0.59 -9.95
N PHE A 8 -15.31 -0.39 -9.83
CA PHE A 8 -14.75 0.68 -9.01
C PHE A 8 -15.16 2.06 -9.52
N GLN A 9 -15.07 2.31 -10.82
CA GLN A 9 -15.48 3.57 -11.45
C GLN A 9 -16.97 3.87 -11.20
N VAL A 10 -17.83 2.86 -11.31
CA VAL A 10 -19.27 2.99 -11.00
C VAL A 10 -19.48 3.40 -9.55
N GLN A 11 -18.86 2.70 -8.60
CA GLN A 11 -18.98 3.01 -7.16
C GLN A 11 -18.43 4.40 -6.82
N LEU A 12 -17.34 4.81 -7.47
CA LEU A 12 -16.77 6.15 -7.30
C LEU A 12 -17.72 7.23 -7.83
N ALA A 13 -18.30 7.04 -9.03
CA ALA A 13 -19.27 7.96 -9.61
C ALA A 13 -20.52 8.11 -8.72
N ASP A 14 -21.06 6.99 -8.21
CA ASP A 14 -22.20 6.99 -7.29
C ASP A 14 -21.88 7.70 -5.96
N GLY A 15 -20.66 7.53 -5.44
CA GLY A 15 -20.19 8.20 -4.22
C GLY A 15 -19.99 9.72 -4.39
N LEU A 16 -19.62 10.16 -5.60
CA LEU A 16 -19.40 11.58 -5.91
C LEU A 16 -20.69 12.34 -6.28
N GLU A 17 -21.71 11.66 -6.76
CA GLU A 17 -22.97 12.28 -7.20
C GLU A 17 -23.59 13.20 -6.14
N PRO A 18 -23.70 12.82 -4.83
CA PRO A 18 -24.26 13.69 -3.81
C PRO A 18 -23.43 14.95 -3.54
N LEU A 19 -22.14 14.91 -3.82
CA LEU A 19 -21.21 16.03 -3.59
C LEU A 19 -21.20 17.00 -4.76
N LEU A 20 -21.36 16.49 -5.98
CA LEU A 20 -21.28 17.27 -7.23
C LEU A 20 -22.64 17.77 -7.72
N GLY A 21 -23.75 17.18 -7.23
CA GLY A 21 -25.10 17.45 -7.71
C GLY A 21 -25.42 16.82 -9.08
N HIS A 22 -24.52 16.05 -9.64
CA HIS A 22 -24.69 15.24 -10.84
C HIS A 22 -23.76 14.02 -10.77
N ARG A 23 -24.10 12.94 -11.46
CA ARG A 23 -23.25 11.76 -11.57
C ARG A 23 -22.15 12.02 -12.58
N PRO A 24 -20.86 11.99 -12.16
CA PRO A 24 -19.76 12.19 -13.10
C PRO A 24 -19.56 10.98 -14.02
N GLU A 25 -19.17 11.21 -15.26
CA GLU A 25 -18.62 10.17 -16.14
C GLU A 25 -17.15 9.98 -15.78
N ILE A 26 -16.79 8.76 -15.38
CA ILE A 26 -15.42 8.39 -15.01
C ILE A 26 -14.98 7.29 -15.97
N GLU A 27 -14.14 7.65 -16.91
CA GLU A 27 -13.50 6.74 -17.86
C GLU A 27 -11.99 6.69 -17.59
N ASP A 28 -11.38 5.55 -17.85
CA ASP A 28 -9.93 5.34 -17.75
C ASP A 28 -9.31 5.85 -16.42
N PHE A 29 -10.02 5.64 -15.30
CA PHE A 29 -9.60 6.16 -13.99
C PHE A 29 -8.18 5.71 -13.64
N GLY A 30 -7.84 4.45 -13.92
CA GLY A 30 -6.49 3.93 -13.70
C GLY A 30 -5.42 4.71 -14.48
N LEU A 31 -5.71 5.09 -15.73
CA LEU A 31 -4.79 5.90 -16.51
C LEU A 31 -4.56 7.27 -15.85
N LEU A 32 -5.64 7.98 -15.54
CA LEU A 32 -5.58 9.30 -14.89
C LEU A 32 -4.88 9.24 -13.53
N LEU A 33 -5.16 8.21 -12.73
CA LEU A 33 -4.55 8.01 -11.43
C LEU A 33 -3.03 7.84 -11.56
N PHE A 34 -2.57 6.94 -12.42
CA PHE A 34 -1.13 6.64 -12.54
C PHE A 34 -0.35 7.73 -13.29
N GLU A 35 -0.99 8.56 -14.11
CA GLU A 35 -0.39 9.78 -14.66
C GLU A 35 -0.21 10.89 -13.62
N ALA A 36 -1.03 10.88 -12.56
CA ALA A 36 -0.96 11.85 -11.45
C ALA A 36 -0.06 11.39 -10.29
N LEU A 37 0.40 10.15 -10.28
CA LEU A 37 1.23 9.59 -9.22
C LEU A 37 2.70 9.55 -9.62
N ASP A 38 3.55 10.16 -8.80
CA ASP A 38 4.99 10.03 -8.89
C ASP A 38 5.54 9.16 -7.75
N PRO A 39 6.47 8.23 -8.02
CA PRO A 39 7.18 7.52 -6.98
C PRO A 39 7.90 8.49 -6.05
N ASN A 40 7.85 8.24 -4.73
CA ASN A 40 8.58 9.03 -3.76
C ASN A 40 10.05 8.57 -3.69
N PRO A 41 11.02 9.35 -4.22
CA PRO A 41 12.42 8.93 -4.27
C PRO A 41 13.03 8.78 -2.87
N GLY A 42 12.63 9.59 -1.91
CA GLY A 42 13.14 9.51 -0.53
C GLY A 42 12.68 8.23 0.19
N MET A 43 11.48 7.72 -0.11
CA MET A 43 11.04 6.42 0.39
C MET A 43 11.75 5.26 -0.31
N ILE A 44 12.01 5.36 -1.60
CA ILE A 44 12.80 4.37 -2.34
C ILE A 44 14.23 4.30 -1.76
N ASP A 45 14.82 5.45 -1.45
CA ASP A 45 16.16 5.50 -0.85
C ASP A 45 16.16 4.91 0.57
N LEU A 46 15.14 5.16 1.39
CA LEU A 46 14.98 4.52 2.70
C LEU A 46 14.89 3.00 2.59
N ILE A 47 14.08 2.48 1.65
CA ILE A 47 13.96 1.03 1.41
C ILE A 47 15.33 0.43 1.05
N ARG A 48 16.07 1.07 0.14
CA ARG A 48 17.42 0.62 -0.25
C ARG A 48 18.41 0.66 0.91
N GLU A 49 18.30 1.65 1.78
CA GLU A 49 19.14 1.81 2.97
C GLU A 49 18.92 0.65 3.95
N VAL A 50 17.68 0.44 4.41
CA VAL A 50 17.38 -0.63 5.37
C VAL A 50 17.68 -2.03 4.79
N ARG A 51 17.51 -2.24 3.48
CA ARG A 51 17.88 -3.49 2.82
C ARG A 51 19.41 -3.72 2.85
N ARG A 52 20.23 -2.67 2.67
CA ARG A 52 21.70 -2.78 2.80
C ARG A 52 22.13 -3.15 4.22
N ASP A 53 21.33 -2.76 5.22
CA ASP A 53 21.54 -3.10 6.63
C ASP A 53 20.98 -4.49 6.99
N GLY A 54 20.49 -5.24 5.99
CA GLY A 54 20.01 -6.61 6.16
C GLY A 54 18.52 -6.71 6.55
N ILE A 55 17.79 -5.61 6.59
CA ILE A 55 16.36 -5.61 6.88
C ILE A 55 15.58 -6.07 5.65
N ARG A 56 14.68 -7.01 5.85
CA ARG A 56 13.79 -7.52 4.81
C ARG A 56 12.66 -6.53 4.54
N THR A 57 12.29 -6.36 3.29
CA THR A 57 11.22 -5.44 2.89
C THR A 57 10.16 -6.15 2.08
N SER A 58 8.90 -5.83 2.34
CA SER A 58 7.73 -6.40 1.68
C SER A 58 6.74 -5.33 1.29
N LEU A 59 6.00 -5.54 0.19
CA LEU A 59 4.97 -4.64 -0.26
C LEU A 59 3.59 -5.24 0.02
N LEU A 60 2.75 -4.50 0.76
CA LEU A 60 1.34 -4.79 0.97
C LEU A 60 0.48 -3.67 0.37
N THR A 61 -0.19 -3.94 -0.73
CA THR A 61 -0.91 -2.92 -1.51
C THR A 61 -2.38 -3.27 -1.77
N ASN A 62 -3.21 -2.24 -1.89
CA ASN A 62 -4.62 -2.36 -2.29
C ASN A 62 -4.78 -1.92 -3.74
N ASN A 63 -5.16 -2.85 -4.62
CA ASN A 63 -5.33 -2.56 -6.05
C ASN A 63 -6.52 -3.30 -6.67
N VAL A 64 -6.78 -3.02 -7.94
CA VAL A 64 -7.57 -3.84 -8.86
C VAL A 64 -6.64 -4.53 -9.86
N LYS A 65 -7.06 -5.67 -10.40
CA LYS A 65 -6.19 -6.53 -11.25
C LYS A 65 -5.68 -5.82 -12.49
N GLU A 66 -6.53 -5.01 -13.10
CA GLU A 66 -6.24 -4.29 -14.34
C GLU A 66 -5.07 -3.30 -14.20
N TRP A 67 -4.75 -2.88 -12.97
CA TRP A 67 -3.70 -1.92 -12.71
C TRP A 67 -2.31 -2.53 -12.48
N GLU A 68 -2.19 -3.86 -12.39
CA GLU A 68 -0.93 -4.51 -12.02
C GLU A 68 0.25 -4.08 -12.87
N VAL A 69 0.10 -4.13 -14.20
CA VAL A 69 1.18 -3.77 -15.13
C VAL A 69 1.63 -2.33 -14.94
N LYS A 70 0.68 -1.42 -14.68
CA LYS A 70 0.99 0.01 -14.51
C LYS A 70 1.74 0.28 -13.21
N TRP A 71 1.18 -0.10 -12.05
CA TRP A 71 1.85 0.21 -10.78
C TRP A 71 3.19 -0.50 -10.62
N ARG A 72 3.35 -1.72 -11.18
CA ARG A 72 4.64 -2.42 -11.17
C ARG A 72 5.70 -1.72 -12.02
N SER A 73 5.31 -1.00 -13.07
CA SER A 73 6.25 -0.26 -13.91
C SER A 73 6.74 1.07 -13.31
N MET A 74 6.10 1.56 -12.23
CA MET A 74 6.45 2.85 -11.63
C MET A 74 7.78 2.83 -10.86
N MET A 75 8.19 1.67 -10.34
CA MET A 75 9.44 1.51 -9.59
C MET A 75 9.95 0.07 -9.74
N PRO A 76 11.23 -0.20 -9.45
CA PRO A 76 11.83 -1.54 -9.54
C PRO A 76 11.36 -2.44 -8.38
N ILE A 77 10.10 -2.91 -8.43
CA ILE A 77 9.43 -3.66 -7.36
C ILE A 77 10.26 -4.88 -6.91
N ASP A 78 10.77 -5.67 -7.86
CA ASP A 78 11.49 -6.91 -7.55
C ASP A 78 12.89 -6.65 -6.95
N GLU A 79 13.45 -5.44 -7.17
CA GLU A 79 14.68 -5.00 -6.49
C GLU A 79 14.38 -4.57 -5.04
N LEU A 80 13.25 -3.89 -4.84
CA LEU A 80 12.92 -3.25 -3.58
C LEU A 80 12.26 -4.19 -2.57
N PHE A 81 11.53 -5.22 -3.02
CA PHE A 81 10.70 -6.04 -2.14
C PHE A 81 10.88 -7.53 -2.41
N GLU A 82 11.06 -8.31 -1.34
CA GLU A 82 11.17 -9.78 -1.39
C GLU A 82 9.80 -10.45 -1.54
N THR A 83 8.78 -9.83 -0.96
CA THR A 83 7.42 -10.34 -0.97
C THR A 83 6.46 -9.24 -1.40
N VAL A 84 5.52 -9.58 -2.27
CA VAL A 84 4.44 -8.67 -2.70
C VAL A 84 3.10 -9.32 -2.39
N VAL A 85 2.28 -8.61 -1.61
CA VAL A 85 0.89 -8.98 -1.33
C VAL A 85 -0.02 -7.90 -1.91
N ASP A 86 -0.67 -8.22 -3.01
CA ASP A 86 -1.65 -7.34 -3.65
C ASP A 86 -3.07 -7.85 -3.39
N SER A 87 -3.91 -6.99 -2.83
CA SER A 87 -5.32 -7.28 -2.56
C SER A 87 -6.10 -7.76 -3.78
N ALA A 88 -5.64 -7.37 -4.96
CA ALA A 88 -6.22 -7.78 -6.24
C ALA A 88 -6.24 -9.32 -6.43
N PHE A 89 -5.33 -10.05 -5.79
CA PHE A 89 -5.12 -11.49 -6.00
C PHE A 89 -5.42 -12.36 -4.78
N VAL A 90 -5.65 -11.75 -3.59
CA VAL A 90 -5.77 -12.50 -2.33
C VAL A 90 -7.17 -12.49 -1.70
N GLY A 91 -8.14 -11.80 -2.32
CA GLY A 91 -9.54 -11.81 -1.91
C GLY A 91 -9.85 -11.01 -0.63
N CYS A 92 -8.87 -10.32 -0.05
CA CYS A 92 -9.02 -9.38 1.07
C CYS A 92 -8.15 -8.15 0.85
N ARG A 93 -8.43 -7.06 1.57
CA ARG A 93 -7.69 -5.80 1.41
C ARG A 93 -7.52 -5.10 2.75
N LYS A 94 -6.53 -4.23 2.89
CA LYS A 94 -6.41 -3.33 4.04
C LYS A 94 -7.71 -2.52 4.21
N PRO A 95 -8.23 -2.33 5.41
CA PRO A 95 -7.70 -2.70 6.73
C PRO A 95 -8.16 -4.07 7.28
N ASP A 96 -8.66 -5.00 6.44
CA ASP A 96 -9.08 -6.33 6.89
C ASP A 96 -7.88 -7.09 7.49
N PRO A 97 -7.98 -7.60 8.74
CA PRO A 97 -6.90 -8.31 9.43
C PRO A 97 -6.33 -9.49 8.63
N ARG A 98 -7.13 -10.11 7.78
CA ARG A 98 -6.72 -11.28 6.98
C ARG A 98 -5.56 -10.99 6.04
N ILE A 99 -5.47 -9.76 5.49
CA ILE A 99 -4.40 -9.45 4.55
C ILE A 99 -3.06 -9.23 5.27
N TYR A 100 -3.09 -8.69 6.50
CA TYR A 100 -1.88 -8.56 7.34
C TYR A 100 -1.39 -9.93 7.79
N ASN A 101 -2.28 -10.79 8.30
CA ASN A 101 -1.92 -12.15 8.69
C ASN A 101 -1.35 -12.96 7.53
N LEU A 102 -1.94 -12.86 6.32
CA LEU A 102 -1.40 -13.48 5.12
C LEU A 102 0.00 -12.92 4.77
N THR A 103 0.23 -11.62 4.97
CA THR A 103 1.54 -11.02 4.73
C THR A 103 2.55 -11.54 5.73
N LEU A 104 2.23 -11.58 7.02
CA LEU A 104 3.08 -12.13 8.08
C LEU A 104 3.42 -13.60 7.84
N GLU A 105 2.43 -14.41 7.45
CA GLU A 105 2.65 -15.81 7.06
C GLU A 105 3.66 -15.94 5.90
N ARG A 106 3.54 -15.10 4.86
CA ARG A 106 4.43 -15.13 3.70
C ARG A 106 5.84 -14.66 4.01
N VAL A 107 6.00 -13.69 4.89
CA VAL A 107 7.32 -13.20 5.31
C VAL A 107 7.93 -14.09 6.41
N GLY A 108 7.12 -14.86 7.14
CA GLY A 108 7.56 -15.77 8.20
C GLY A 108 8.11 -15.03 9.41
N LEU A 109 7.47 -13.93 9.82
CA LEU A 109 7.85 -13.11 10.98
C LEU A 109 6.64 -12.92 11.90
N ASP A 110 6.91 -12.69 13.18
CA ASP A 110 5.89 -12.30 14.13
C ASP A 110 5.53 -10.81 13.98
N PRO A 111 4.30 -10.38 14.34
CA PRO A 111 3.87 -8.99 14.17
C PRO A 111 4.83 -7.96 14.80
N GLU A 112 5.33 -8.26 16.01
CA GLU A 112 6.23 -7.39 16.77
C GLU A 112 7.61 -7.20 16.13
N GLU A 113 7.95 -8.04 15.15
CA GLU A 113 9.19 -7.93 14.36
C GLU A 113 9.02 -7.06 13.11
N CYS A 114 7.80 -6.54 12.86
CA CYS A 114 7.44 -5.88 11.61
C CYS A 114 7.06 -4.42 11.81
N ILE A 115 7.67 -3.54 11.00
CA ILE A 115 7.25 -2.14 10.85
C ILE A 115 6.31 -2.06 9.65
N PHE A 116 5.11 -1.49 9.84
CA PHE A 116 4.14 -1.27 8.76
C PHE A 116 3.95 0.23 8.50
N ILE A 117 4.22 0.67 7.28
CA ILE A 117 4.15 2.07 6.86
C ILE A 117 2.99 2.24 5.86
N ASP A 118 2.09 3.15 6.13
CA ASP A 118 0.93 3.44 5.26
C ASP A 118 0.46 4.88 5.47
N ASP A 119 -0.11 5.50 4.45
CA ASP A 119 -0.65 6.87 4.49
C ASP A 119 -2.08 6.92 5.04
N MET A 120 -2.77 5.80 5.07
CA MET A 120 -4.12 5.68 5.60
C MET A 120 -4.11 5.30 7.07
N LYS A 121 -4.51 6.23 7.95
CA LYS A 121 -4.53 5.97 9.40
C LYS A 121 -5.32 4.71 9.77
N ILE A 122 -6.43 4.42 9.11
CA ILE A 122 -7.23 3.23 9.35
C ILE A 122 -6.44 1.91 9.11
N ASN A 123 -5.50 1.91 8.15
CA ASN A 123 -4.63 0.77 7.89
C ASN A 123 -3.58 0.62 8.99
N ILE A 124 -3.06 1.74 9.50
CA ILE A 124 -2.11 1.77 10.62
C ILE A 124 -2.77 1.27 11.89
N ASP A 125 -3.99 1.74 12.18
CA ASP A 125 -4.73 1.30 13.37
C ASP A 125 -4.94 -0.23 13.37
N ALA A 126 -5.36 -0.78 12.23
CA ALA A 126 -5.53 -2.22 12.06
C ALA A 126 -4.20 -3.01 12.20
N ALA A 127 -3.08 -2.47 11.72
CA ALA A 127 -1.77 -3.07 11.90
C ALA A 127 -1.34 -3.09 13.38
N ASN A 128 -1.53 -1.97 14.08
CA ASN A 128 -1.23 -1.86 15.53
C ASN A 128 -2.08 -2.82 16.39
N GLU A 129 -3.37 -3.00 16.04
CA GLU A 129 -4.24 -3.96 16.73
C GLU A 129 -3.76 -5.40 16.60
N LEU A 130 -3.00 -5.71 15.55
CA LEU A 130 -2.38 -7.03 15.33
C LEU A 130 -0.98 -7.15 15.94
N GLY A 131 -0.43 -6.08 16.51
CA GLY A 131 0.89 -6.07 17.14
C GLY A 131 2.04 -5.60 16.23
N LEU A 132 1.78 -5.18 15.00
CA LEU A 132 2.81 -4.57 14.16
C LEU A 132 3.16 -3.16 14.68
N HIS A 133 4.37 -2.68 14.38
CA HIS A 133 4.76 -1.29 14.64
C HIS A 133 4.29 -0.39 13.49
N GLY A 134 3.11 0.21 13.64
CA GLY A 134 2.51 1.06 12.62
C GLY A 134 3.13 2.46 12.57
N VAL A 135 3.66 2.86 11.42
CA VAL A 135 4.18 4.21 11.13
C VAL A 135 3.26 4.91 10.12
N HIS A 136 2.52 5.91 10.59
CA HIS A 136 1.63 6.68 9.72
C HIS A 136 2.42 7.65 8.87
N PHE A 137 2.47 7.40 7.56
CA PHE A 137 3.18 8.27 6.62
C PHE A 137 2.52 9.66 6.55
N ARG A 138 3.27 10.69 6.80
CA ARG A 138 2.93 12.11 6.61
C ARG A 138 3.94 12.80 5.72
N GLU A 139 5.22 12.52 5.95
CA GLU A 139 6.34 13.00 5.14
C GLU A 139 7.54 12.05 5.27
N THR A 140 8.41 12.06 4.28
CA THR A 140 9.56 11.14 4.21
C THR A 140 10.54 11.32 5.38
N ALA A 141 10.78 12.53 5.81
CA ALA A 141 11.72 12.80 6.91
C ALA A 141 11.22 12.24 8.24
N GLN A 142 9.93 12.37 8.52
CA GLN A 142 9.30 11.81 9.70
C GLN A 142 9.38 10.28 9.69
N VAL A 143 8.99 9.63 8.56
CA VAL A 143 9.05 8.16 8.47
C VAL A 143 10.46 7.64 8.64
N ARG A 144 11.45 8.29 8.02
CA ARG A 144 12.86 7.93 8.18
C ARG A 144 13.29 7.95 9.64
N ALA A 145 12.95 9.00 10.39
CA ALA A 145 13.29 9.11 11.81
C ALA A 145 12.62 8.02 12.64
N GLU A 146 11.31 7.81 12.48
CA GLU A 146 10.56 6.79 13.22
C GLU A 146 11.05 5.36 12.91
N VAL A 147 11.38 5.06 11.65
CA VAL A 147 11.95 3.77 11.26
C VAL A 147 13.32 3.54 11.91
N HIS A 148 14.19 4.54 11.88
CA HIS A 148 15.52 4.42 12.53
C HIS A 148 15.40 4.23 14.04
N ASP A 149 14.48 4.94 14.70
CA ASP A 149 14.25 4.80 16.15
C ASP A 149 13.73 3.38 16.50
N LEU A 150 12.88 2.78 15.64
CA LEU A 150 12.37 1.43 15.83
C LEU A 150 13.41 0.33 15.54
N LEU A 151 14.41 0.61 14.72
CA LEU A 151 15.48 -0.33 14.37
C LEU A 151 16.71 -0.24 15.28
N ALA A 152 16.80 0.77 16.18
CA ALA A 152 17.93 1.01 17.06
C ALA A 152 17.91 0.07 18.28
#